data_e630b09b9ef93b3f614a0208638aee19
#
_entry.id   e630b09b9ef93b3f614a0208638aee19
#
_cell.length_a   1.000
_cell.length_b   1.000
_cell.length_c   1.000
_cell.angle_alpha   90.00
_cell.angle_beta   90.00
_cell.angle_gamma   90.00
#
_symmetry.space_group_name_H-M   'P 1'
#
loop_
_entity.id
_entity.type
_entity.pdbx_description
1 polymer ?
#
loop_
_entity_poly.entity_id
_entity_poly.type
_entity_poly.pdbx_seq_one_letter_code
_entity_poly.pdbx_strand_id
1 'polypeptide(L)'
;MEKINITLKQEAYITGPHEDPWFEAAAVDADGNDYMVRWTIIDDDVRNGTADDWGCACDWSHPSAIYRGGDDVTGQIGRIVNTYGQTL
;
A
#
# COMPACT_ATOMS: atom_id res chain seq x y z
N MET A 1 -7.37 -22.40 2.27
CA MET A 1 -6.28 -21.80 1.46
C MET A 1 -5.52 -20.79 2.30
N GLU A 2 -4.23 -20.92 2.36
CA GLU A 2 -3.41 -20.01 3.16
C GLU A 2 -3.29 -18.66 2.46
N LYS A 3 -3.33 -17.61 3.26
CA LYS A 3 -3.09 -16.25 2.79
C LYS A 3 -1.59 -16.00 2.65
N ILE A 4 -1.24 -15.09 1.75
CA ILE A 4 0.15 -14.70 1.51
C ILE A 4 0.49 -13.52 2.42
N ASN A 5 1.61 -13.61 3.14
CA ASN A 5 2.12 -12.50 3.96
C ASN A 5 3.21 -11.78 3.17
N ILE A 6 3.15 -10.44 3.13
CA ILE A 6 4.11 -9.62 2.40
C ILE A 6 4.70 -8.55 3.31
N THR A 7 5.91 -8.12 2.99
CA THR A 7 6.63 -7.09 3.73
C THR A 7 6.96 -5.94 2.78
N LEU A 8 6.67 -4.71 3.18
CA LEU A 8 6.99 -3.54 2.36
C LEU A 8 8.52 -3.39 2.25
N LYS A 9 9.00 -3.15 1.05
CA LYS A 9 10.41 -2.90 0.75
C LYS A 9 10.80 -1.46 1.00
N GLN A 10 9.83 -0.57 1.09
CA GLN A 10 9.99 0.86 1.26
C GLN A 10 8.75 1.46 1.88
N GLU A 11 8.83 2.69 2.36
CA GLU A 11 7.65 3.40 2.82
C GLU A 11 6.77 3.77 1.64
N ALA A 12 5.46 3.84 1.87
CA ALA A 12 4.52 4.25 0.85
C ALA A 12 4.78 5.69 0.41
N TYR A 13 4.63 5.94 -0.88
CA TYR A 13 4.81 7.26 -1.47
C TYR A 13 3.60 7.62 -2.32
N ILE A 14 3.34 8.91 -2.46
CA ILE A 14 2.24 9.40 -3.29
C ILE A 14 2.64 9.36 -4.76
N THR A 15 1.72 8.92 -5.62
CA THR A 15 1.94 8.83 -7.07
C THR A 15 0.59 8.95 -7.77
N GLY A 16 0.61 8.84 -9.11
CA GLY A 16 -0.59 8.90 -9.92
C GLY A 16 -0.87 10.31 -10.46
N PRO A 17 -1.96 10.49 -11.21
CA PRO A 17 -2.29 11.79 -11.77
C PRO A 17 -2.61 12.80 -10.67
N HIS A 18 -2.32 14.07 -10.94
CA HIS A 18 -2.55 15.15 -9.98
C HIS A 18 -4.00 15.23 -9.49
N GLU A 19 -4.94 14.85 -10.35
CA GLU A 19 -6.36 14.92 -10.08
C GLU A 19 -6.89 13.73 -9.27
N ASP A 20 -6.15 12.62 -9.28
CA ASP A 20 -6.56 11.38 -8.59
C ASP A 20 -5.32 10.61 -8.11
N PRO A 21 -4.56 11.17 -7.17
CA PRO A 21 -3.36 10.50 -6.66
C PRO A 21 -3.72 9.35 -5.70
N TRP A 22 -2.74 8.44 -5.50
CA TRP A 22 -2.84 7.38 -4.51
C TRP A 22 -1.48 7.15 -3.86
N PHE A 23 -1.44 6.39 -2.78
CA PHE A 23 -0.19 5.93 -2.18
C PHE A 23 0.14 4.52 -2.65
N GLU A 24 1.42 4.22 -2.80
CA GLU A 24 1.89 2.97 -3.36
C GLU A 24 3.20 2.56 -2.70
N ALA A 25 3.44 1.26 -2.56
CA ALA A 25 4.71 0.75 -2.06
C ALA A 25 4.98 -0.63 -2.65
N ALA A 26 6.25 -0.88 -2.96
CA ALA A 26 6.69 -2.21 -3.36
C ALA A 26 6.79 -3.11 -2.13
N ALA A 27 6.47 -4.39 -2.29
CA ALA A 27 6.52 -5.37 -1.23
C ALA A 27 7.06 -6.71 -1.76
N VAL A 28 7.40 -7.61 -0.84
CA VAL A 28 7.95 -8.92 -1.18
C VAL A 28 7.39 -9.96 -0.22
N ASP A 29 7.17 -11.19 -0.71
CA ASP A 29 6.79 -12.31 0.14
C ASP A 29 8.03 -13.10 0.61
N ALA A 30 7.81 -14.18 1.36
CA ALA A 30 8.89 -15.00 1.89
C ALA A 30 9.71 -15.72 0.80
N ASP A 31 9.11 -15.91 -0.37
CA ASP A 31 9.75 -16.58 -1.52
C ASP A 31 10.48 -15.58 -2.44
N GLY A 32 10.42 -14.29 -2.13
CA GLY A 32 11.07 -13.25 -2.92
C GLY A 32 10.25 -12.74 -4.10
N ASN A 33 8.97 -13.07 -4.18
CA ASN A 33 8.08 -12.54 -5.21
C ASN A 33 7.72 -11.10 -4.93
N ASP A 34 7.74 -10.25 -5.95
CA ASP A 34 7.44 -8.83 -5.83
C ASP A 34 5.96 -8.54 -5.97
N TYR A 35 5.51 -7.58 -5.16
CA TYR A 35 4.13 -7.09 -5.15
C TYR A 35 4.12 -5.56 -5.17
N MET A 36 3.02 -4.98 -5.64
CA MET A 36 2.76 -3.55 -5.58
C MET A 36 1.49 -3.33 -4.80
N VAL A 37 1.57 -2.58 -3.70
CA VAL A 37 0.44 -2.29 -2.82
C VAL A 37 -0.01 -0.85 -3.03
N ARG A 38 -1.31 -0.64 -3.18
CA ARG A 38 -1.92 0.68 -3.36
C ARG A 38 -2.92 0.98 -2.26
N TRP A 39 -2.94 2.24 -1.83
CA TRP A 39 -3.91 2.76 -0.86
C TRP A 39 -4.61 3.97 -1.46
N THR A 40 -5.94 4.02 -1.28
CA THR A 40 -6.73 5.18 -1.66
C THR A 40 -6.59 6.27 -0.60
N ILE A 41 -6.37 7.52 -1.02
CA ILE A 41 -6.30 8.66 -0.10
C ILE A 41 -7.72 8.96 0.39
N ILE A 42 -7.90 8.95 1.71
CA ILE A 42 -9.18 9.24 2.36
C ILE A 42 -9.23 10.64 2.98
N ASP A 43 -8.09 11.33 3.06
CA ASP A 43 -7.99 12.68 3.63
C ASP A 43 -7.93 13.70 2.48
N ASP A 44 -8.92 14.57 2.40
CA ASP A 44 -9.00 15.59 1.34
C ASP A 44 -7.85 16.58 1.39
N ASP A 45 -7.33 16.91 2.57
CA ASP A 45 -6.21 17.84 2.70
C ASP A 45 -4.92 17.25 2.10
N VAL A 46 -4.72 15.95 2.26
CA VAL A 46 -3.59 15.25 1.63
C VAL A 46 -3.76 15.25 0.11
N ARG A 47 -4.97 14.94 -0.36
CA ARG A 47 -5.26 14.92 -1.80
C ARG A 47 -5.03 16.28 -2.45
N ASN A 48 -5.38 17.35 -1.73
CA ASN A 48 -5.23 18.73 -2.22
C ASN A 48 -3.84 19.32 -1.97
N GLY A 49 -2.97 18.58 -1.26
CA GLY A 49 -1.62 19.03 -0.95
C GLY A 49 -1.53 20.06 0.16
N THR A 50 -2.55 20.15 1.03
CA THR A 50 -2.64 21.14 2.11
C THR A 50 -2.46 20.54 3.50
N ALA A 51 -2.26 19.20 3.61
CA ALA A 51 -2.08 18.55 4.88
C ALA A 51 -0.67 18.75 5.43
N ASP A 52 -0.57 18.97 6.75
CA ASP A 52 0.71 19.04 7.46
C ASP A 52 1.25 17.66 7.81
N ASP A 53 0.37 16.67 7.98
CA ASP A 53 0.70 15.30 8.37
C ASP A 53 -0.01 14.32 7.44
N TRP A 54 0.76 13.42 6.85
CA TRP A 54 0.25 12.42 5.90
C TRP A 54 0.03 11.05 6.54
N GLY A 55 0.27 10.92 7.86
CA GLY A 55 0.08 9.66 8.57
C GLY A 55 -1.34 9.14 8.53
N CYS A 56 -2.34 10.01 8.40
CA CYS A 56 -3.75 9.67 8.31
C CYS A 56 -4.30 9.77 6.89
N ALA A 57 -3.42 9.82 5.88
CA ALA A 57 -3.83 9.97 4.48
C ALA A 57 -4.69 8.82 3.98
N CYS A 58 -4.41 7.61 4.45
CA CYS A 58 -5.06 6.38 3.99
C CYS A 58 -5.38 5.47 5.18
N ASP A 59 -6.27 4.52 4.96
CA ASP A 59 -6.43 3.39 5.87
C ASP A 59 -5.34 2.36 5.52
N TRP A 60 -4.21 2.45 6.19
CA TRP A 60 -3.03 1.65 5.89
C TRP A 60 -3.23 0.14 6.11
N SER A 61 -4.18 -0.23 6.96
CA SER A 61 -4.50 -1.65 7.20
C SER A 61 -5.40 -2.25 6.12
N HIS A 62 -5.98 -1.40 5.24
CA HIS A 62 -6.91 -1.84 4.19
C HIS A 62 -6.51 -1.25 2.84
N PRO A 63 -5.47 -1.80 2.18
CA PRO A 63 -5.09 -1.37 0.84
C PRO A 63 -6.26 -1.51 -0.14
N SER A 64 -6.33 -0.60 -1.09
CA SER A 64 -7.37 -0.64 -2.12
C SER A 64 -7.10 -1.72 -3.18
N ALA A 65 -5.82 -2.01 -3.44
CA ALA A 65 -5.44 -3.05 -4.40
C ALA A 65 -4.01 -3.53 -4.12
N ILE A 66 -3.76 -4.80 -4.43
CA ILE A 66 -2.41 -5.39 -4.37
C ILE A 66 -2.21 -6.18 -5.66
N TYR A 67 -1.13 -5.90 -6.36
CA TYR A 67 -0.82 -6.51 -7.66
C TYR A 67 0.44 -7.37 -7.60
N ARG A 68 0.43 -8.46 -8.34
CA ARG A 68 1.59 -9.31 -8.57
C ARG A 68 1.71 -9.56 -10.07
N GLY A 69 2.77 -9.01 -10.69
CA GLY A 69 2.98 -9.17 -12.13
C GLY A 69 1.83 -8.65 -12.99
N GLY A 70 1.10 -7.64 -12.51
CA GLY A 70 -0.05 -7.10 -13.22
C GLY A 70 -1.39 -7.72 -12.85
N ASP A 71 -1.38 -8.81 -12.08
CA ASP A 71 -2.61 -9.48 -11.61
C ASP A 71 -3.03 -8.95 -10.25
N ASP A 72 -4.33 -8.68 -10.07
CA ASP A 72 -4.88 -8.29 -8.79
C ASP A 72 -4.96 -9.51 -7.86
N VAL A 73 -4.19 -9.48 -6.78
CA VAL A 73 -4.13 -10.56 -5.80
C VAL A 73 -4.58 -10.11 -4.40
N THR A 74 -5.30 -9.01 -4.32
CA THR A 74 -5.73 -8.39 -3.05
C THR A 74 -6.37 -9.41 -2.11
N GLY A 75 -7.27 -10.23 -2.62
CA GLY A 75 -7.98 -11.24 -1.82
C GLY A 75 -7.10 -12.38 -1.32
N GLN A 76 -5.88 -12.51 -1.83
CA GLN A 76 -4.95 -13.57 -1.44
C GLN A 76 -3.96 -13.14 -0.36
N ILE A 77 -3.94 -11.85 0.00
CA ILE A 77 -2.99 -11.30 0.95
C ILE A 77 -3.56 -11.37 2.36
N GLY A 78 -2.80 -11.94 3.29
CA GLY A 78 -3.20 -12.06 4.70
C GLY A 78 -2.68 -10.93 5.57
N ARG A 79 -1.37 -10.71 5.53
CA ARG A 79 -0.70 -9.73 6.39
C ARG A 79 0.24 -8.87 5.57
N ILE A 80 0.26 -7.58 5.89
CA ILE A 80 1.22 -6.64 5.33
C ILE A 80 2.05 -6.08 6.49
N VAL A 81 3.37 -6.21 6.38
CA VAL A 81 4.31 -5.73 7.40
C VAL A 81 5.06 -4.53 6.81
N ASN A 82 5.18 -3.46 7.59
CA ASN A 82 5.91 -2.27 7.15
C ASN A 82 7.43 -2.46 7.24
N THR A 83 8.20 -1.42 6.87
CA THR A 83 9.67 -1.49 6.86
C THR A 83 10.27 -1.59 8.26
N TYR A 84 9.49 -1.36 9.30
CA TYR A 84 9.91 -1.47 10.71
C TYR A 84 9.53 -2.81 11.35
N GLY A 85 8.94 -3.72 10.57
CA GLY A 85 8.52 -5.03 11.08
C GLY A 85 7.17 -5.03 11.79
N GLN A 86 6.40 -3.96 11.66
CA GLN A 86 5.07 -3.85 12.27
C GLN A 86 3.98 -4.22 11.27
N THR A 87 2.95 -4.93 11.72
CA THR A 87 1.77 -5.24 10.90
C THR A 87 0.91 -4.00 10.70
N LEU A 88 0.56 -3.74 9.45
CA LEU A 88 -0.33 -2.64 9.11
C LEU A 88 -1.78 -3.00 9.42
#